data_a597e397fa4cde580613dbb9e31e5287
#
_entry.id   a597e397fa4cde580613dbb9e31e5287
#
_cell.length_a   1.000
_cell.length_b   1.000
_cell.length_c   1.000
_cell.angle_alpha   90.00
_cell.angle_beta   90.00
_cell.angle_gamma   90.00
#
_symmetry.space_group_name_H-M   'P 1'
#
loop_
_entity.id
_entity.type
_entity.pdbx_description
1 polymer ?
#
loop_
_entity_poly.entity_id
_entity_poly.type
_entity_poly.pdbx_seq_one_letter_code
_entity_poly.pdbx_strand_id
1 'polypeptide(L)'
;MLRYETEGAVLGAILLLVLRSISMEDVYEAINWPVIFLIALLIPIGTAMQNTGAADYLSYYLIYLVEGWEFSLFQQITYVISILYLFTFVTSAFISNAAVAIILSPLALLLSQHFQSISPDVAIDPTRAFLMAICFGASASFMTPIGYQTNLMVFAPGQYKFKDFLYAGIPLTLIFWIIASYCIPIFWPF
;
A
#
# COMPACT_ATOMS: atom_id res chain seq x y z
N MET A 1 17.67 -6.89 -7.05
CA MET A 1 16.97 -8.19 -7.12
C MET A 1 15.75 -8.11 -8.03
N LEU A 2 14.73 -7.28 -7.74
CA LEU A 2 13.51 -7.11 -8.55
C LEU A 2 13.75 -6.84 -10.07
N ARG A 3 14.81 -6.13 -10.42
CA ARG A 3 15.11 -5.81 -11.84
C ARG A 3 15.40 -7.06 -12.66
N TYR A 4 16.18 -8.00 -12.14
CA TYR A 4 16.51 -9.24 -12.84
C TYR A 4 15.31 -10.18 -12.98
N GLU A 5 14.39 -10.18 -12.01
CA GLU A 5 13.16 -10.96 -12.07
C GLU A 5 12.22 -10.47 -13.18
N THR A 6 12.08 -9.15 -13.30
CA THR A 6 11.25 -8.54 -14.36
C THR A 6 11.86 -8.78 -15.74
N GLU A 7 13.17 -8.57 -15.89
CA GLU A 7 13.89 -8.84 -17.13
C GLU A 7 13.79 -10.32 -17.53
N GLY A 8 13.93 -11.23 -16.56
CA GLY A 8 13.77 -12.68 -16.78
C GLY A 8 12.35 -13.07 -17.19
N ALA A 9 11.33 -12.48 -16.60
CA ALA A 9 9.92 -12.73 -16.95
C ALA A 9 9.62 -12.26 -18.39
N VAL A 10 10.11 -11.06 -18.77
CA VAL A 10 9.91 -10.52 -20.12
C VAL A 10 10.65 -11.38 -21.16
N LEU A 11 11.89 -11.77 -20.87
CA LEU A 11 12.66 -12.66 -21.76
C LEU A 11 11.99 -14.03 -21.91
N GLY A 12 11.47 -14.59 -20.82
CA GLY A 12 10.72 -15.84 -20.83
C GLY A 12 9.46 -15.75 -21.70
N ALA A 13 8.69 -14.69 -21.57
CA ALA A 13 7.51 -14.46 -22.40
C ALA A 13 7.85 -14.32 -23.90
N ILE A 14 8.91 -13.56 -24.21
CA ILE A 14 9.40 -13.41 -25.59
C ILE A 14 9.84 -14.76 -26.15
N LEU A 15 10.57 -15.56 -25.37
CA LEU A 15 11.04 -16.89 -25.78
C LEU A 15 9.86 -17.82 -26.12
N LEU A 16 8.82 -17.82 -25.28
CA LEU A 16 7.61 -18.64 -25.51
C LEU A 16 6.89 -18.22 -26.80
N LEU A 17 6.83 -16.92 -27.09
CA LEU A 17 6.29 -16.41 -28.36
C LEU A 17 7.13 -16.83 -29.56
N VAL A 18 8.47 -16.71 -29.49
CA VAL A 18 9.38 -17.10 -30.58
C VAL A 18 9.31 -18.61 -30.85
N LEU A 19 9.20 -19.40 -29.78
CA LEU A 19 9.02 -20.88 -29.89
C LEU A 19 7.61 -21.27 -30.33
N ARG A 20 6.69 -20.31 -30.53
CA ARG A 20 5.29 -20.54 -30.88
C ARG A 20 4.55 -21.44 -29.88
N SER A 21 4.99 -21.47 -28.63
CA SER A 21 4.31 -22.19 -27.55
C SER A 21 3.04 -21.46 -27.09
N ILE A 22 2.99 -20.15 -27.28
CA ILE A 22 1.82 -19.28 -27.02
C ILE A 22 1.59 -18.39 -28.23
N SER A 23 0.35 -18.02 -28.49
CA SER A 23 -0.02 -17.07 -29.54
C SER A 23 -0.02 -15.62 -28.99
N MET A 24 -0.02 -14.63 -29.88
CA MET A 24 -0.20 -13.22 -29.48
C MET A 24 -1.61 -13.00 -28.87
N GLU A 25 -2.61 -13.74 -29.32
CA GLU A 25 -3.97 -13.70 -28.77
C GLU A 25 -3.98 -14.16 -27.31
N ASP A 26 -3.31 -15.28 -27.00
CA ASP A 26 -3.16 -15.76 -25.62
C ASP A 26 -2.48 -14.73 -24.72
N VAL A 27 -1.47 -14.01 -25.23
CA VAL A 27 -0.79 -12.94 -24.50
C VAL A 27 -1.74 -11.79 -24.20
N TYR A 28 -2.54 -11.35 -25.19
CA TYR A 28 -3.52 -10.28 -25.01
C TYR A 28 -4.63 -10.66 -24.04
N GLU A 29 -5.11 -11.90 -24.08
CA GLU A 29 -6.11 -12.40 -23.15
C GLU A 29 -5.57 -12.55 -21.72
N ALA A 30 -4.29 -12.88 -21.57
CA ALA A 30 -3.64 -12.99 -20.25
C ALA A 30 -3.45 -11.63 -19.57
N ILE A 31 -3.48 -10.51 -20.33
CA ILE A 31 -3.34 -9.17 -19.77
C ILE A 31 -4.62 -8.78 -19.02
N ASN A 32 -4.46 -8.44 -17.74
CA ASN A 32 -5.58 -7.90 -16.96
C ASN A 32 -5.76 -6.39 -17.25
N TRP A 33 -6.38 -6.10 -18.40
CA TRP A 33 -6.64 -4.73 -18.87
C TRP A 33 -7.34 -3.85 -17.83
N PRO A 34 -8.37 -4.32 -17.11
CA PRO A 34 -8.99 -3.54 -16.05
C PRO A 34 -8.00 -3.01 -15.01
N VAL A 35 -7.01 -3.81 -14.60
CA VAL A 35 -5.98 -3.38 -13.65
C VAL A 35 -5.07 -2.32 -14.25
N ILE A 36 -4.66 -2.48 -15.52
CA ILE A 36 -3.82 -1.49 -16.21
C ILE A 36 -4.54 -0.15 -16.31
N PHE A 37 -5.80 -0.17 -16.75
CA PHE A 37 -6.61 1.05 -16.84
C PHE A 37 -6.87 1.66 -15.47
N LEU A 38 -7.11 0.86 -14.44
CA LEU A 38 -7.27 1.34 -13.07
C LEU A 38 -6.02 2.12 -12.63
N ILE A 39 -4.83 1.54 -12.82
CA ILE A 39 -3.56 2.20 -12.46
C ILE A 39 -3.39 3.50 -13.24
N ALA A 40 -3.61 3.47 -14.57
CA ALA A 40 -3.46 4.65 -15.42
C ALA A 40 -4.41 5.78 -15.03
N LEU A 41 -5.65 5.47 -14.63
CA LEU A 41 -6.64 6.46 -14.22
C LEU A 41 -6.43 6.98 -12.79
N LEU A 42 -5.74 6.22 -11.92
CA LEU A 42 -5.46 6.63 -10.55
C LEU A 42 -4.24 7.55 -10.44
N ILE A 43 -3.29 7.50 -11.37
CA ILE A 43 -2.13 8.41 -11.40
C ILE A 43 -2.55 9.89 -11.38
N PRO A 44 -3.50 10.36 -12.24
CA PRO A 44 -3.99 11.72 -12.18
C PRO A 44 -4.62 12.12 -10.85
N ILE A 45 -5.25 11.19 -10.14
CA ILE A 45 -5.82 11.45 -8.81
C ILE A 45 -4.71 11.77 -7.79
N GLY A 46 -3.62 10.99 -7.80
CA GLY A 46 -2.45 11.30 -6.97
C GLY A 46 -1.86 12.68 -7.27
N THR A 47 -1.75 13.04 -8.55
CA THR A 47 -1.32 14.36 -8.98
C THR A 47 -2.29 15.47 -8.55
N ALA A 48 -3.59 15.23 -8.62
CA ALA A 48 -4.61 16.16 -8.14
C ALA A 48 -4.51 16.38 -6.63
N MET A 49 -4.27 15.34 -5.85
CA MET A 49 -4.05 15.46 -4.39
C MET A 49 -2.85 16.37 -4.07
N GLN A 50 -1.76 16.26 -4.82
CA GLN A 50 -0.60 17.14 -4.66
C GLN A 50 -0.95 18.57 -5.07
N ASN A 51 -1.55 18.78 -6.23
CA ASN A 51 -1.88 20.11 -6.76
C ASN A 51 -2.94 20.86 -5.93
N THR A 52 -3.84 20.15 -5.26
CA THR A 52 -4.88 20.74 -4.39
C THR A 52 -4.41 20.98 -2.97
N GLY A 53 -3.22 20.51 -2.60
CA GLY A 53 -2.73 20.54 -1.22
C GLY A 53 -3.42 19.55 -0.27
N ALA A 54 -4.26 18.64 -0.80
CA ALA A 54 -4.95 17.66 0.02
C ALA A 54 -3.96 16.68 0.70
N ALA A 55 -2.90 16.31 -0.02
CA ALA A 55 -1.85 15.46 0.52
C ALA A 55 -1.01 16.19 1.59
N ASP A 56 -0.74 17.49 1.39
CA ASP A 56 -0.04 18.34 2.40
C ASP A 56 -0.88 18.49 3.67
N TYR A 57 -2.19 18.73 3.53
CA TYR A 57 -3.10 18.81 4.66
C TYR A 57 -3.15 17.52 5.47
N LEU A 58 -3.20 16.38 4.80
CA LEU A 58 -3.25 15.08 5.44
C LEU A 58 -1.91 14.74 6.13
N SER A 59 -0.77 15.06 5.50
CA SER A 59 0.55 14.88 6.10
C SER A 59 0.74 15.78 7.32
N TYR A 60 0.33 17.05 7.25
CA TYR A 60 0.35 17.96 8.39
C TYR A 60 -0.45 17.42 9.58
N TYR A 61 -1.64 16.90 9.33
CA TYR A 61 -2.48 16.35 10.39
C TYR A 61 -1.86 15.11 11.05
N LEU A 62 -1.25 14.21 10.25
CA LEU A 62 -0.55 13.03 10.77
C LEU A 62 0.68 13.42 11.60
N ILE A 63 1.41 14.42 11.18
CA ILE A 63 2.58 14.94 11.90
C ILE A 63 2.15 15.60 13.19
N TYR A 64 1.11 16.45 13.15
CA TYR A 64 0.56 17.12 14.32
C TYR A 64 0.16 16.16 15.44
N LEU A 65 -0.33 14.97 15.10
CA LEU A 65 -0.67 13.92 16.07
C LEU A 65 0.56 13.39 16.83
N VAL A 66 1.76 13.55 16.28
CA VAL A 66 3.01 12.98 16.81
C VAL A 66 3.95 14.04 17.38
N GLU A 67 3.94 15.27 16.85
CA GLU A 67 4.82 16.39 17.30
C GLU A 67 4.58 16.85 18.74
N GLY A 68 3.37 16.67 19.28
CA GLY A 68 3.02 17.06 20.65
C GLY A 68 3.67 16.21 21.75
N TRP A 69 4.44 15.19 21.38
CA TRP A 69 5.03 14.22 22.29
C TRP A 69 6.56 14.35 22.24
N GLU A 70 7.24 14.30 23.41
CA GLU A 70 8.71 14.35 23.50
C GLU A 70 9.37 13.04 23.02
N PHE A 71 9.06 12.62 21.80
CA PHE A 71 9.61 11.42 21.19
C PHE A 71 10.90 11.70 20.44
N SER A 72 11.82 10.73 20.45
CA SER A 72 12.96 10.75 19.54
C SER A 72 12.47 10.67 18.09
N LEU A 73 13.27 11.19 17.15
CA LEU A 73 12.93 11.19 15.72
C LEU A 73 12.58 9.78 15.19
N PHE A 74 13.32 8.75 15.60
CA PHE A 74 13.04 7.37 15.26
C PHE A 74 11.65 6.91 15.75
N GLN A 75 11.28 7.28 16.98
CA GLN A 75 9.96 6.98 17.53
C GLN A 75 8.86 7.70 16.78
N GLN A 76 9.04 8.99 16.45
CA GLN A 76 8.07 9.76 15.66
C GLN A 76 7.79 9.10 14.32
N ILE A 77 8.84 8.73 13.55
CA ILE A 77 8.70 8.03 12.28
C ILE A 77 7.97 6.69 12.47
N THR A 78 8.31 5.92 13.50
CA THR A 78 7.66 4.63 13.80
C THR A 78 6.17 4.80 14.13
N TYR A 79 5.80 5.82 14.89
CA TYR A 79 4.39 6.13 15.17
C TYR A 79 3.64 6.56 13.91
N VAL A 80 4.25 7.37 13.06
CA VAL A 80 3.65 7.75 11.77
C VAL A 80 3.45 6.54 10.87
N ILE A 81 4.41 5.60 10.81
CA ILE A 81 4.26 4.31 10.10
C ILE A 81 3.04 3.55 10.63
N SER A 82 2.90 3.45 11.94
CA SER A 82 1.79 2.75 12.58
C SER A 82 0.43 3.38 12.28
N ILE A 83 0.33 4.70 12.37
CA ILE A 83 -0.90 5.45 12.07
C ILE A 83 -1.22 5.36 10.57
N LEU A 84 -0.22 5.52 9.71
CA LEU A 84 -0.37 5.42 8.26
C LEU A 84 -0.87 4.03 7.83
N TYR A 85 -0.33 2.97 8.45
CA TYR A 85 -0.82 1.61 8.25
C TYR A 85 -2.30 1.48 8.61
N LEU A 86 -2.71 1.96 9.81
CA LEU A 86 -4.11 1.91 10.24
C LEU A 86 -5.03 2.70 9.30
N PHE A 87 -4.62 3.91 8.92
CA PHE A 87 -5.39 4.74 8.00
C PHE A 87 -5.56 4.06 6.65
N THR A 88 -4.48 3.50 6.11
CA THR A 88 -4.49 2.76 4.84
C THR A 88 -5.38 1.53 4.93
N PHE A 89 -5.28 0.77 6.00
CA PHE A 89 -6.08 -0.41 6.24
C PHE A 89 -7.59 -0.08 6.32
N VAL A 90 -7.98 0.93 7.10
CA VAL A 90 -9.39 1.36 7.19
C VAL A 90 -9.91 1.77 5.82
N THR A 91 -9.14 2.54 5.07
CA THR A 91 -9.52 2.96 3.72
C THR A 91 -9.65 1.77 2.76
N SER A 92 -8.73 0.80 2.84
CA SER A 92 -8.74 -0.42 2.02
C SER A 92 -9.89 -1.38 2.34
N ALA A 93 -10.51 -1.27 3.50
CA ALA A 93 -11.71 -2.03 3.81
C ALA A 93 -12.93 -1.67 2.92
N PHE A 94 -12.91 -0.48 2.30
CA PHE A 94 -14.01 0.05 1.47
C PHE A 94 -13.63 0.24 0.00
N ILE A 95 -12.35 0.43 -0.29
CA ILE A 95 -11.82 0.72 -1.63
C ILE A 95 -10.82 -0.38 -2.01
N SER A 96 -10.62 -0.64 -3.30
CA SER A 96 -9.67 -1.66 -3.75
C SER A 96 -8.24 -1.36 -3.27
N ASN A 97 -7.50 -2.41 -2.90
CA ASN A 97 -6.13 -2.32 -2.38
C ASN A 97 -5.20 -1.52 -3.30
N ALA A 98 -5.29 -1.78 -4.61
CA ALA A 98 -4.49 -1.06 -5.61
C ALA A 98 -4.83 0.43 -5.65
N ALA A 99 -6.11 0.79 -5.58
CA ALA A 99 -6.55 2.18 -5.57
C ALA A 99 -6.02 2.93 -4.34
N VAL A 100 -6.16 2.33 -3.15
CA VAL A 100 -5.67 2.92 -1.91
C VAL A 100 -4.16 3.11 -1.94
N ALA A 101 -3.40 2.09 -2.38
CA ALA A 101 -1.95 2.18 -2.45
C ALA A 101 -1.50 3.33 -3.37
N ILE A 102 -2.14 3.51 -4.53
CA ILE A 102 -1.78 4.57 -5.48
C ILE A 102 -2.19 5.96 -4.94
N ILE A 103 -3.39 6.09 -4.38
CA ILE A 103 -3.89 7.36 -3.84
C ILE A 103 -3.04 7.85 -2.67
N LEU A 104 -2.61 6.94 -1.78
CA LEU A 104 -1.83 7.31 -0.60
C LEU A 104 -0.31 7.38 -0.83
N SER A 105 0.21 6.88 -1.95
CA SER A 105 1.65 6.95 -2.26
C SER A 105 2.21 8.38 -2.25
N PRO A 106 1.54 9.43 -2.78
CA PRO A 106 1.99 10.81 -2.67
C PRO A 106 2.14 11.29 -1.22
N LEU A 107 1.25 10.83 -0.32
CA LEU A 107 1.32 11.14 1.10
C LEU A 107 2.60 10.60 1.75
N ALA A 108 3.01 9.36 1.39
CA ALA A 108 4.26 8.77 1.88
C ALA A 108 5.49 9.61 1.46
N LEU A 109 5.49 10.14 0.24
CA LEU A 109 6.57 11.00 -0.26
C LEU A 109 6.64 12.32 0.50
N LEU A 110 5.51 12.97 0.75
CA LEU A 110 5.44 14.22 1.50
C LEU A 110 5.86 14.06 2.96
N LEU A 111 5.41 12.97 3.61
CA LEU A 111 5.84 12.63 4.96
C LEU A 111 7.35 12.41 5.02
N SER A 112 7.93 11.73 4.03
CA SER A 112 9.37 11.52 3.97
C SER A 112 10.12 12.85 3.80
N GLN A 113 9.69 13.72 2.89
CA GLN A 113 10.29 15.03 2.68
C GLN A 113 10.24 15.88 3.96
N HIS A 114 9.15 15.83 4.71
CA HIS A 114 9.03 16.53 5.98
C HIS A 114 10.08 16.06 6.99
N PHE A 115 10.22 14.74 7.21
CA PHE A 115 11.21 14.20 8.15
C PHE A 115 12.65 14.44 7.71
N GLN A 116 12.94 14.44 6.41
CA GLN A 116 14.25 14.83 5.86
C GLN A 116 14.55 16.30 6.10
N SER A 117 13.55 17.18 6.02
CA SER A 117 13.74 18.63 6.24
C SER A 117 14.02 19.00 7.70
N ILE A 118 13.49 18.23 8.66
CA ILE A 118 13.71 18.45 10.10
C ILE A 118 15.13 18.06 10.53
N SER A 119 15.74 17.09 9.86
CA SER A 119 17.05 16.54 10.23
C SER A 119 17.99 16.48 9.04
N PRO A 120 18.43 17.62 8.48
CA PRO A 120 19.28 17.65 7.30
C PRO A 120 20.69 17.07 7.55
N ASP A 121 21.14 17.06 8.80
CA ASP A 121 22.45 16.52 9.19
C ASP A 121 22.49 14.99 9.32
N VAL A 122 21.34 14.34 9.35
CA VAL A 122 21.21 12.89 9.45
C VAL A 122 20.59 12.40 8.14
N ALA A 123 21.31 11.53 7.42
CA ALA A 123 20.83 10.98 6.16
C ALA A 123 19.69 9.97 6.40
N ILE A 124 18.52 10.47 6.81
CA ILE A 124 17.31 9.68 7.06
C ILE A 124 16.45 9.71 5.80
N ASP A 125 16.11 8.52 5.29
CA ASP A 125 15.14 8.37 4.18
C ASP A 125 14.05 7.36 4.53
N PRO A 126 12.97 7.78 5.21
CA PRO A 126 11.86 6.90 5.57
C PRO A 126 10.89 6.61 4.41
N THR A 127 11.18 7.06 3.19
CA THR A 127 10.30 6.88 2.02
C THR A 127 9.88 5.44 1.83
N ARG A 128 10.85 4.51 1.88
CA ARG A 128 10.56 3.08 1.69
C ARG A 128 9.69 2.53 2.82
N ALA A 129 9.96 2.92 4.06
CA ALA A 129 9.18 2.47 5.21
C ALA A 129 7.72 2.95 5.13
N PHE A 130 7.47 4.20 4.75
CA PHE A 130 6.12 4.73 4.57
C PHE A 130 5.40 4.05 3.40
N LEU A 131 6.06 3.84 2.27
CA LEU A 131 5.48 3.11 1.15
C LEU A 131 5.14 1.67 1.52
N MET A 132 5.99 0.99 2.29
CA MET A 132 5.72 -0.36 2.77
C MET A 132 4.57 -0.40 3.77
N ALA A 133 4.42 0.61 4.63
CA ALA A 133 3.25 0.74 5.50
C ALA A 133 1.95 0.83 4.72
N ILE A 134 1.93 1.60 3.63
CA ILE A 134 0.79 1.68 2.71
C ILE A 134 0.55 0.34 2.01
N CYS A 135 1.58 -0.30 1.47
CA CYS A 135 1.42 -1.58 0.78
C CYS A 135 0.88 -2.68 1.69
N PHE A 136 1.43 -2.82 2.89
CA PHE A 136 0.96 -3.82 3.86
C PHE A 136 -0.43 -3.47 4.42
N GLY A 137 -0.68 -2.19 4.73
CA GLY A 137 -1.99 -1.72 5.18
C GLY A 137 -3.07 -1.95 4.12
N ALA A 138 -2.79 -1.63 2.85
CA ALA A 138 -3.71 -1.87 1.74
C ALA A 138 -3.99 -3.36 1.53
N SER A 139 -3.00 -4.23 1.78
CA SER A 139 -3.15 -5.69 1.61
C SER A 139 -3.89 -6.37 2.75
N ALA A 140 -4.08 -5.70 3.88
CA ALA A 140 -4.70 -6.27 5.09
C ALA A 140 -6.24 -6.23 5.08
N SER A 141 -6.89 -6.37 3.94
CA SER A 141 -8.35 -6.26 3.74
C SER A 141 -9.11 -7.50 4.23
N PHE A 142 -8.95 -7.87 5.50
CA PHE A 142 -9.58 -9.07 6.08
C PHE A 142 -10.95 -8.81 6.70
N MET A 143 -11.26 -7.57 7.08
CA MET A 143 -12.46 -7.23 7.86
C MET A 143 -13.76 -7.21 7.07
N THR A 144 -13.70 -7.07 5.76
CA THR A 144 -14.91 -6.95 4.94
C THR A 144 -14.89 -7.91 3.76
N PRO A 145 -16.06 -8.42 3.34
CA PRO A 145 -16.14 -9.22 2.12
C PRO A 145 -15.86 -8.41 0.87
N ILE A 146 -16.01 -7.08 0.92
CA ILE A 146 -15.88 -6.16 -0.23
C ILE A 146 -14.42 -5.78 -0.46
N GLY A 147 -13.59 -5.74 0.59
CA GLY A 147 -12.22 -5.25 0.52
C GLY A 147 -11.29 -6.06 -0.38
N TYR A 148 -11.60 -7.33 -0.62
CA TYR A 148 -10.81 -8.20 -1.49
C TYR A 148 -11.67 -9.18 -2.28
N GLN A 149 -11.31 -9.40 -3.56
CA GLN A 149 -12.10 -10.25 -4.46
C GLN A 149 -12.27 -11.68 -3.93
N THR A 150 -11.23 -12.26 -3.32
CA THR A 150 -11.28 -13.60 -2.76
C THR A 150 -12.29 -13.71 -1.62
N ASN A 151 -12.39 -12.68 -0.78
CA ASN A 151 -13.40 -12.63 0.28
C ASN A 151 -14.81 -12.65 -0.30
N LEU A 152 -15.02 -11.87 -1.37
CA LEU A 152 -16.31 -11.82 -2.06
C LEU A 152 -16.67 -13.15 -2.72
N MET A 153 -15.67 -13.85 -3.31
CA MET A 153 -15.89 -15.15 -3.95
C MET A 153 -16.36 -16.22 -2.98
N VAL A 154 -15.86 -16.23 -1.74
CA VAL A 154 -16.26 -17.23 -0.73
C VAL A 154 -17.49 -16.80 0.07
N PHE A 155 -17.88 -15.53 0.01
CA PHE A 155 -18.98 -14.96 0.79
C PHE A 155 -20.30 -15.67 0.55
N ALA A 156 -20.74 -15.78 -0.71
CA ALA A 156 -22.02 -16.38 -1.06
C ALA A 156 -21.99 -17.93 -0.98
N PRO A 157 -21.01 -18.65 -1.57
CA PRO A 157 -20.94 -20.12 -1.48
C PRO A 157 -20.77 -20.62 -0.05
N GLY A 158 -20.02 -19.89 0.78
CA GLY A 158 -19.77 -20.24 2.19
C GLY A 158 -20.91 -19.85 3.14
N GLN A 159 -21.98 -19.20 2.63
CA GLN A 159 -23.08 -18.70 3.44
C GLN A 159 -22.63 -17.80 4.61
N TYR A 160 -21.49 -17.14 4.45
CA TYR A 160 -20.95 -16.22 5.44
C TYR A 160 -21.82 -14.97 5.58
N LYS A 161 -21.86 -14.42 6.79
CA LYS A 161 -22.47 -13.13 7.09
C LYS A 161 -21.36 -12.07 7.21
N PHE A 162 -21.70 -10.82 7.00
CA PHE A 162 -20.76 -9.72 7.16
C PHE A 162 -20.08 -9.72 8.54
N LYS A 163 -20.82 -10.11 9.59
CA LYS A 163 -20.29 -10.23 10.95
C LYS A 163 -19.18 -11.26 11.09
N ASP A 164 -19.21 -12.33 10.31
CA ASP A 164 -18.20 -13.39 10.39
C ASP A 164 -16.84 -12.86 9.95
N PHE A 165 -16.82 -12.01 8.90
CA PHE A 165 -15.60 -11.32 8.47
C PHE A 165 -15.09 -10.33 9.53
N LEU A 166 -15.97 -9.62 10.22
CA LEU A 166 -15.56 -8.73 11.31
C LEU A 166 -14.96 -9.51 12.48
N TYR A 167 -15.60 -10.61 12.90
CA TYR A 167 -15.10 -11.42 14.03
C TYR A 167 -13.73 -12.05 13.76
N ALA A 168 -13.49 -12.55 12.56
CA ALA A 168 -12.22 -13.13 12.18
C ALA A 168 -11.20 -12.05 11.74
N GLY A 169 -11.65 -11.05 11.00
CA GLY A 169 -10.80 -10.04 10.40
C GLY A 169 -10.24 -9.02 11.38
N ILE A 170 -11.02 -8.56 12.36
CA ILE A 170 -10.54 -7.55 13.33
C ILE A 170 -9.33 -8.08 14.13
N PRO A 171 -9.39 -9.25 14.80
CA PRO A 171 -8.23 -9.75 15.54
C PRO A 171 -7.01 -9.97 14.64
N LEU A 172 -7.23 -10.53 13.44
CA LEU A 172 -6.17 -10.78 12.48
C LEU A 172 -5.49 -9.47 12.06
N THR A 173 -6.27 -8.45 11.75
CA THR A 173 -5.74 -7.16 11.36
C THR A 173 -4.97 -6.47 12.47
N LEU A 174 -5.44 -6.54 13.71
CA LEU A 174 -4.72 -5.99 14.87
C LEU A 174 -3.36 -6.68 15.06
N ILE A 175 -3.31 -8.00 14.89
CA ILE A 175 -2.05 -8.75 14.93
C ILE A 175 -1.09 -8.27 13.83
N PHE A 176 -1.59 -8.19 12.58
CA PHE A 176 -0.78 -7.70 11.45
C PHE A 176 -0.34 -6.26 11.63
N TRP A 177 -1.18 -5.39 12.16
CA TRP A 177 -0.83 -4.01 12.48
C TRP A 177 0.33 -3.92 13.47
N ILE A 178 0.26 -4.67 14.58
CA ILE A 178 1.32 -4.71 15.59
C ILE A 178 2.62 -5.23 14.96
N ILE A 179 2.55 -6.36 14.26
CA ILE A 179 3.72 -6.95 13.60
C ILE A 179 4.32 -5.98 12.58
N ALA A 180 3.50 -5.37 11.71
CA ALA A 180 3.97 -4.43 10.70
C ALA A 180 4.62 -3.19 11.33
N SER A 181 4.03 -2.63 12.39
CA SER A 181 4.56 -1.46 13.09
C SER A 181 5.97 -1.70 13.67
N TYR A 182 6.28 -2.92 14.08
CA TYR A 182 7.61 -3.30 14.55
C TYR A 182 8.55 -3.75 13.42
N CYS A 183 8.05 -4.53 12.48
CA CYS A 183 8.89 -5.13 11.45
C CYS A 183 9.30 -4.13 10.36
N ILE A 184 8.42 -3.19 9.98
CA ILE A 184 8.73 -2.24 8.93
C ILE A 184 9.99 -1.42 9.25
N PRO A 185 10.15 -0.79 10.44
CA PRO A 185 11.38 -0.08 10.78
C PRO A 185 12.63 -0.96 10.82
N ILE A 186 12.49 -2.25 11.10
CA ILE A 186 13.62 -3.20 11.18
C ILE A 186 14.09 -3.60 9.78
N PHE A 187 13.15 -3.93 8.88
CA PHE A 187 13.48 -4.42 7.54
C PHE A 187 13.76 -3.29 6.54
N TRP A 188 13.19 -2.13 6.76
CA TRP A 188 13.41 -0.91 5.97
C TRP A 188 13.87 0.23 6.89
N PRO A 189 15.11 0.13 7.40
CA PRO A 189 15.67 1.18 8.26
C PRO A 189 15.78 2.50 7.50
N PHE A 190 15.63 3.57 8.21
CA PHE A 190 15.64 4.95 7.72
C PHE A 190 16.64 5.82 8.49
#